data_32cd5e250d86cae79832b82ac8d02be2
#
_entry.id   32cd5e250d86cae79832b82ac8d02be2
#
_cell.length_a   1.000
_cell.length_b   1.000
_cell.length_c   1.000
_cell.angle_alpha   90.00
_cell.angle_beta   90.00
_cell.angle_gamma   90.00
#
_symmetry.space_group_name_H-M   'P 1'
#
loop_
_entity.id
_entity.type
_entity.pdbx_description
1 polymer ?
#
loop_
_entity_poly.entity_id
_entity_poly.type
_entity_poly.pdbx_seq_one_letter_code
_entity_poly.pdbx_strand_id
1 'polypeptide(L)' 'MQESKIVVSKGTIKGKFKGFKNSSTIFEFTDGQKWRQSEAKFVHHFAVNPEVEIVQKDGKYYMEVRGLDKTIEVRRIK' A
#
# COMPACT_ATOMS: atom_id res chain seq x y z
N MET A 1 18.64 13.24 -11.67
CA MET A 1 17.33 13.83 -11.39
C MET A 1 16.61 13.09 -10.29
N GLN A 2 16.04 13.81 -9.38
CA GLN A 2 15.34 13.19 -8.25
C GLN A 2 13.85 13.19 -8.49
N GLU A 3 13.23 12.12 -8.06
CA GLU A 3 11.79 12.02 -8.09
C GLU A 3 11.21 12.75 -6.90
N SER A 4 10.09 13.43 -7.15
CA SER A 4 9.32 14.02 -6.06
C SER A 4 8.47 12.93 -5.43
N LYS A 5 8.89 12.47 -4.29
CA LYS A 5 8.20 11.42 -3.57
C LYS A 5 7.87 11.92 -2.18
N ILE A 6 6.59 11.98 -1.88
CA ILE A 6 6.13 12.53 -0.61
C ILE A 6 5.42 11.41 0.15
N VAL A 7 5.88 11.16 1.37
CA VAL A 7 5.18 10.20 2.24
C VAL A 7 3.99 10.93 2.85
N VAL A 8 2.79 10.50 2.51
CA VAL A 8 1.57 11.16 2.99
C VAL A 8 0.94 10.42 4.15
N SER A 9 1.29 9.15 4.36
CA SER A 9 0.74 8.38 5.47
C SER A 9 1.65 7.22 5.77
N LYS A 10 1.72 6.85 7.04
CA LYS A 10 2.42 5.65 7.48
C LYS A 10 1.47 4.87 8.36
N GLY A 11 1.61 3.58 8.36
CA GLY A 11 0.77 2.76 9.20
C GLY A 11 1.21 1.32 9.21
N THR A 12 0.37 0.50 9.82
CA THR A 12 0.60 -0.93 9.92
C THR A 12 -0.66 -1.61 9.42
N ILE A 13 -0.50 -2.55 8.51
CA ILE A 13 -1.65 -3.33 8.03
C ILE A 13 -2.11 -4.23 9.15
N LYS A 14 -3.43 -4.25 9.37
CA LYS A 14 -4.03 -5.03 10.42
C LYS A 14 -4.11 -6.48 9.98
N GLY A 15 -3.47 -7.38 10.74
CA GLY A 15 -3.55 -8.80 10.48
C GLY A 15 -2.58 -9.28 9.42
N LYS A 16 -3.01 -10.28 8.67
CA LYS A 16 -2.15 -10.94 7.69
C LYS A 16 -2.19 -10.23 6.35
N PHE A 17 -1.02 -9.97 5.80
CA PHE A 17 -0.88 -9.38 4.48
C PHE A 17 -0.41 -10.48 3.54
N LYS A 18 -1.14 -10.70 2.44
CA LYS A 18 -0.85 -11.80 1.53
C LYS A 18 -0.38 -11.30 0.16
N GLY A 19 0.01 -10.04 0.07
CA GLY A 19 0.48 -9.47 -1.18
C GLY A 19 -0.58 -8.66 -1.88
N PHE A 20 -0.29 -8.28 -3.11
CA PHE A 20 -1.23 -7.53 -3.94
C PHE A 20 -1.94 -8.51 -4.85
N LYS A 21 -3.25 -8.44 -4.93
CA LYS A 21 -4.01 -9.45 -5.68
C LYS A 21 -4.73 -8.87 -6.89
N ASN A 22 -5.65 -7.95 -6.66
CA ASN A 22 -6.43 -7.38 -7.76
C ASN A 22 -6.94 -6.02 -7.34
N SER A 23 -7.63 -5.35 -8.25
CA SER A 23 -8.10 -3.99 -7.99
C SER A 23 -9.21 -3.90 -6.97
N SER A 24 -9.67 -5.02 -6.44
CA SER A 24 -10.68 -5.04 -5.37
C SER A 24 -10.08 -5.28 -4.00
N THR A 25 -8.77 -5.50 -3.91
CA THR A 25 -8.12 -5.79 -2.65
C THR A 25 -8.10 -4.55 -1.77
N ILE A 26 -8.54 -4.70 -0.52
CA ILE A 26 -8.58 -3.60 0.44
C ILE A 26 -7.58 -3.90 1.55
N PHE A 27 -6.81 -2.88 1.91
CA PHE A 27 -5.84 -2.96 2.99
C PHE A 27 -6.32 -2.08 4.13
N GLU A 28 -6.55 -2.69 5.29
CA GLU A 28 -6.98 -1.95 6.47
C GLU A 28 -5.79 -1.74 7.38
N PHE A 29 -5.58 -0.50 7.80
CA PHE A 29 -4.52 -0.16 8.73
C PHE A 29 -5.05 -0.25 10.17
N THR A 30 -4.13 -0.39 11.11
CA THR A 30 -4.52 -0.51 12.53
C THR A 30 -5.16 0.76 13.07
N ASP A 31 -4.96 1.89 12.40
CA ASP A 31 -5.59 3.15 12.82
C ASP A 31 -6.91 3.42 12.15
N GLY A 32 -7.44 2.46 11.39
CA GLY A 32 -8.74 2.57 10.76
C GLY A 32 -8.74 3.03 9.32
N GLN A 33 -7.60 3.46 8.79
CA GLN A 33 -7.53 3.81 7.38
C GLN A 33 -7.76 2.60 6.52
N LYS A 34 -8.41 2.80 5.37
CA LYS A 34 -8.62 1.74 4.39
C LYS A 34 -8.19 2.24 3.03
N TRP A 35 -7.39 1.45 2.37
CA TRP A 35 -6.88 1.75 1.03
C TRP A 35 -7.18 0.57 0.12
N ARG A 36 -7.54 0.89 -1.13
CA ARG A 36 -7.87 -0.15 -2.10
C ARG A 36 -6.80 -0.17 -3.18
N GLN A 37 -6.41 -1.37 -3.59
CA GLN A 37 -5.52 -1.55 -4.71
C GLN A 37 -6.23 -1.07 -5.97
N SER A 38 -5.63 -0.11 -6.68
CA SER A 38 -6.28 0.48 -7.84
C SER A 38 -5.64 0.09 -9.15
N GLU A 39 -4.66 -0.82 -9.12
CA GLU A 39 -4.08 -1.32 -10.36
C GLU A 39 -4.09 -2.84 -10.33
N ALA A 40 -4.32 -3.45 -11.49
CA ALA A 40 -4.43 -4.90 -11.61
C ALA A 40 -3.03 -5.50 -11.67
N LYS A 41 -2.51 -5.87 -10.51
CA LYS A 41 -1.15 -6.39 -10.40
C LYS A 41 -1.13 -7.44 -9.30
N PHE A 42 -0.54 -8.57 -9.59
CA PHE A 42 -0.46 -9.66 -8.62
C PHE A 42 0.96 -9.77 -8.11
N VAL A 43 1.14 -9.68 -6.80
CA VAL A 43 2.43 -9.86 -6.14
C VAL A 43 2.20 -10.72 -4.91
N HIS A 44 2.89 -11.85 -4.84
CA HIS A 44 2.72 -12.76 -3.72
C HIS A 44 3.76 -12.43 -2.64
N HIS A 45 3.30 -12.14 -1.43
CA HIS A 45 4.18 -11.81 -0.31
C HIS A 45 3.38 -11.96 0.98
N PHE A 46 3.92 -12.71 1.93
CA PHE A 46 3.23 -12.93 3.19
C PHE A 46 3.94 -12.21 4.33
N ALA A 47 3.17 -11.49 5.12
CA ALA A 47 3.68 -10.82 6.32
C ALA A 47 2.53 -10.65 7.30
N VAL A 48 2.87 -10.55 8.58
CA VAL A 48 1.88 -10.33 9.63
C VAL A 48 2.10 -8.93 10.18
N ASN A 49 1.05 -8.11 10.14
CA ASN A 49 1.08 -6.73 10.61
C ASN A 49 2.27 -5.95 10.03
N PRO A 50 2.46 -5.95 8.70
CA PRO A 50 3.60 -5.27 8.12
C PRO A 50 3.45 -3.76 8.21
N GLU A 51 4.57 -3.07 8.36
CA GLU A 51 4.59 -1.61 8.31
C GLU A 51 4.57 -1.18 6.85
N VAL A 52 3.78 -0.15 6.56
CA VAL A 52 3.65 0.35 5.21
C VAL A 52 3.71 1.86 5.19
N GLU A 53 4.04 2.41 4.05
CA GLU A 53 4.00 3.84 3.80
C GLU A 53 3.19 4.08 2.55
N ILE A 54 2.38 5.13 2.58
CA ILE A 54 1.69 5.60 1.39
C ILE A 54 2.44 6.81 0.88
N VAL A 55 2.88 6.75 -0.36
CA VAL A 55 3.62 7.85 -0.97
C VAL A 55 2.81 8.43 -2.11
N GLN A 56 2.95 9.73 -2.34
CA GLN A 56 2.33 10.40 -3.46
C GLN A 56 3.39 10.73 -4.49
N LYS A 57 3.09 10.41 -5.74
CA LYS A 57 3.98 10.66 -6.85
C LYS A 57 3.12 10.89 -8.09
N ASP A 58 3.35 12.01 -8.77
CA ASP A 58 2.63 12.35 -10.00
C ASP A 58 1.11 12.32 -9.83
N GLY A 59 0.63 12.75 -8.67
CA GLY A 59 -0.80 12.82 -8.41
C GLY A 59 -1.45 11.49 -8.05
N LYS A 60 -0.66 10.43 -7.91
CA LYS A 60 -1.18 9.12 -7.57
C LYS A 60 -0.57 8.67 -6.25
N TYR A 61 -1.25 7.72 -5.60
CA TYR A 61 -0.79 7.17 -4.33
C TYR A 61 -0.30 5.75 -4.53
N TYR A 62 0.81 5.43 -3.89
CA TYR A 62 1.41 4.10 -3.97
C TYR A 62 1.69 3.58 -2.58
N MET A 63 1.47 2.30 -2.37
CA MET A 63 1.78 1.66 -1.08
C MET A 63 3.11 0.94 -1.18
N GLU A 64 3.98 1.24 -0.22
CA GLU A 64 5.26 0.56 -0.06
C GLU A 64 5.18 -0.27 1.21
N VAL A 65 5.46 -1.55 1.09
CA VAL A 65 5.40 -2.48 2.20
C VAL A 65 6.82 -2.82 2.62
N ARG A 66 7.09 -2.72 3.92
CA ARG A 66 8.41 -3.04 4.44
C ARG A 66 8.77 -4.48 4.12
N GLY A 67 9.97 -4.68 3.57
CA GLY A 67 10.41 -6.01 3.19
C GLY A 67 10.03 -6.41 1.79
N LEU A 68 9.22 -5.62 1.12
CA LEU A 68 8.80 -5.88 -0.26
C LEU A 68 9.28 -4.72 -1.11
N ASP A 69 10.01 -5.01 -2.18
CA ASP A 69 10.60 -3.97 -3.01
C ASP A 69 9.70 -3.57 -4.19
N LYS A 70 8.44 -3.93 -4.12
CA LYS A 70 7.46 -3.57 -5.14
C LYS A 70 6.40 -2.67 -4.54
N THR A 71 5.87 -1.78 -5.37
CA THR A 71 4.81 -0.87 -4.95
C THR A 71 3.58 -1.11 -5.79
N ILE A 72 2.45 -0.64 -5.28
CA ILE A 72 1.17 -0.80 -5.97
C ILE A 72 0.41 0.51 -5.85
N GLU A 73 -0.25 0.91 -6.91
CA GLU A 73 -1.10 2.07 -6.87
C GLU A 73 -2.32 1.78 -6.02
N VAL A 74 -2.64 2.71 -5.12
CA VAL A 74 -3.77 2.53 -4.20
C VAL A 74 -4.61 3.80 -4.19
N ARG A 75 -5.82 3.65 -3.68
CA ARG A 75 -6.78 4.74 -3.54
C ARG A 75 -7.37 4.67 -2.14
N ARG A 76 -7.41 5.80 -1.47
CA ARG A 76 -7.97 5.83 -0.12
C ARG A 76 -9.48 5.76 -0.18
N ILE A 77 -10.07 4.91 0.67
CA ILE A 77 -11.51 4.80 0.77
C ILE A 77 -12.02 5.15 2.17
N LYS A 78 -11.13 5.21 3.16
CA LYS A 78 -11.55 5.63 4.49
C LYS A 78 -10.36 6.10 5.33
#